data_9244ce79e04dc05b09df802bf6e67151
#
_entry.id   9244ce79e04dc05b09df802bf6e67151
#
_cell.length_a   1.000
_cell.length_b   1.000
_cell.length_c   1.000
_cell.angle_alpha   90.00
_cell.angle_beta   90.00
_cell.angle_gamma   90.00
#
_symmetry.space_group_name_H-M   'P 1'
#
loop_
_entity.id
_entity.type
_entity.pdbx_description
1 polymer ?
#
loop_
_entity_poly.entity_id
_entity_poly.type
_entity_poly.pdbx_seq_one_letter_code
_entity_poly.pdbx_strand_id
1 'polypeptide(L)'
;MSTQVISTMSRPMTTAVLVFSWACRVVAAIILLQTLFFKFTAAPESVYIFTKLGAFIHTHVPVASIGAVQVSGRIGSGIMELIAAVLLLTPRFVWAGAVLAMAATGGAIVSHLTFLGIEVQGDKGLLFLLAIAVFVTTATALFVHRMQLPVFGERF
;
A
#
# COMPACT_ATOMS: atom_id res chain seq x y z
N MET A 1 -52.29 0.94 -7.99
CA MET A 1 -50.93 0.72 -8.54
C MET A 1 -49.96 0.83 -7.38
N SER A 2 -49.62 -0.32 -6.77
CA SER A 2 -48.75 -0.37 -5.60
C SER A 2 -47.29 -0.42 -6.06
N THR A 3 -46.57 0.67 -5.87
CA THR A 3 -45.11 0.74 -6.15
C THR A 3 -44.40 -0.05 -5.07
N GLN A 4 -44.00 -1.24 -5.37
CA GLN A 4 -43.07 -2.03 -4.56
C GLN A 4 -41.72 -1.31 -4.54
N VAL A 5 -41.44 -0.62 -3.47
CA VAL A 5 -40.09 -0.14 -3.15
C VAL A 5 -39.26 -1.36 -2.80
N ILE A 6 -38.52 -1.87 -3.78
CA ILE A 6 -37.51 -2.92 -3.54
C ILE A 6 -36.38 -2.23 -2.76
N SER A 7 -36.47 -2.31 -1.44
CA SER A 7 -35.33 -1.98 -0.58
C SER A 7 -34.23 -3.02 -0.86
N THR A 8 -33.22 -2.63 -1.61
CA THR A 8 -31.95 -3.38 -1.73
C THR A 8 -31.30 -3.37 -0.34
N MET A 9 -31.69 -4.31 0.49
CA MET A 9 -31.02 -4.58 1.76
C MET A 9 -29.60 -5.06 1.43
N SER A 10 -28.62 -4.18 1.57
CA SER A 10 -27.22 -4.58 1.63
C SER A 10 -27.09 -5.63 2.74
N ARG A 11 -26.78 -6.88 2.37
CA ARG A 11 -26.61 -7.96 3.37
C ARG A 11 -25.53 -7.53 4.34
N PRO A 12 -25.79 -7.52 5.65
CA PRO A 12 -24.77 -7.19 6.63
C PRO A 12 -23.61 -8.19 6.49
N MET A 13 -22.38 -7.68 6.50
CA MET A 13 -21.19 -8.54 6.47
C MET A 13 -21.24 -9.49 7.68
N THR A 14 -20.95 -10.76 7.45
CA THR A 14 -20.87 -11.74 8.54
C THR A 14 -19.72 -11.37 9.49
N THR A 15 -19.86 -11.68 10.77
CA THR A 15 -18.82 -11.44 11.78
C THR A 15 -17.47 -12.01 11.36
N ALA A 16 -17.46 -13.20 10.75
CA ALA A 16 -16.24 -13.82 10.24
C ALA A 16 -15.52 -12.98 9.17
N VAL A 17 -16.27 -12.41 8.21
CA VAL A 17 -15.72 -11.52 7.17
C VAL A 17 -15.17 -10.23 7.77
N LEU A 18 -15.85 -9.69 8.77
CA LEU A 18 -15.37 -8.49 9.47
C LEU A 18 -14.06 -8.76 10.21
N VAL A 19 -13.98 -9.85 10.97
CA VAL A 19 -12.76 -10.25 11.71
C VAL A 19 -11.62 -10.49 10.74
N PHE A 20 -11.85 -11.21 9.65
CA PHE A 20 -10.84 -11.48 8.63
C PHE A 20 -10.35 -10.17 7.97
N SER A 21 -11.25 -9.28 7.60
CA SER A 21 -10.89 -7.96 7.06
C SER A 21 -10.04 -7.15 8.05
N TRP A 22 -10.40 -7.15 9.34
CA TRP A 22 -9.61 -6.47 10.35
C TRP A 22 -8.21 -7.08 10.50
N ALA A 23 -8.08 -8.41 10.48
CA ALA A 23 -6.79 -9.08 10.53
C ALA A 23 -5.89 -8.64 9.35
N CYS A 24 -6.42 -8.66 8.11
CA CYS A 24 -5.69 -8.19 6.93
C CYS A 24 -5.23 -6.72 7.06
N ARG A 25 -6.10 -5.83 7.53
CA ARG A 25 -5.82 -4.41 7.70
C ARG A 25 -4.76 -4.14 8.77
N VAL A 26 -4.85 -4.83 9.90
CA VAL A 26 -3.89 -4.71 11.01
C VAL A 26 -2.52 -5.22 10.57
N VAL A 27 -2.45 -6.39 9.92
CA VAL A 27 -1.19 -6.92 9.39
C VAL A 27 -0.54 -5.95 8.40
N ALA A 28 -1.31 -5.45 7.43
CA ALA A 28 -0.81 -4.47 6.48
C ALA A 28 -0.32 -3.19 7.16
N ALA A 29 -1.09 -2.65 8.11
CA ALA A 29 -0.71 -1.45 8.84
C ALA A 29 0.56 -1.63 9.67
N ILE A 30 0.73 -2.77 10.35
CA ILE A 30 1.95 -3.07 11.12
C ILE A 30 3.16 -3.09 10.20
N ILE A 31 3.08 -3.78 9.05
CA ILE A 31 4.20 -3.85 8.11
C ILE A 31 4.53 -2.47 7.56
N LEU A 32 3.53 -1.69 7.13
CA LEU A 32 3.72 -0.33 6.64
C LEU A 32 4.37 0.58 7.71
N LEU A 33 3.89 0.52 8.95
CA LEU A 33 4.45 1.31 10.06
C LEU A 33 5.89 0.89 10.41
N GLN A 34 6.22 -0.40 10.31
CA GLN A 34 7.58 -0.88 10.49
C GLN A 34 8.52 -0.31 9.42
N THR A 35 8.10 -0.26 8.15
CA THR A 35 8.92 0.30 7.07
C THR A 35 9.18 1.79 7.22
N LEU A 36 8.28 2.53 7.89
CA LEU A 36 8.48 3.95 8.20
C LEU A 36 9.73 4.21 9.03
N PHE A 37 9.99 3.37 10.03
CA PHE A 37 11.18 3.50 10.87
C PHE A 37 12.45 3.52 10.01
N PHE A 38 12.61 2.54 9.10
CA PHE A 38 13.75 2.46 8.19
C PHE A 38 13.87 3.68 7.24
N LYS A 39 12.72 4.20 6.78
CA LYS A 39 12.69 5.34 5.88
C LYS A 39 13.04 6.65 6.57
N PHE A 40 12.47 6.90 7.74
CA PHE A 40 12.70 8.16 8.43
C PHE A 40 14.04 8.23 9.17
N THR A 41 14.59 7.09 9.62
CA THR A 41 15.92 7.03 10.20
C THR A 41 17.04 6.95 9.19
N ALA A 42 16.72 6.93 7.88
CA ALA A 42 17.70 6.74 6.80
C ALA A 42 18.54 5.47 6.99
N ALA A 43 17.89 4.35 7.36
CA ALA A 43 18.56 3.07 7.46
C ALA A 43 19.27 2.70 6.16
N PRO A 44 20.44 2.00 6.21
CA PRO A 44 21.26 1.72 5.04
C PRO A 44 20.49 1.09 3.88
N GLU A 45 19.60 0.15 4.16
CA GLU A 45 18.76 -0.54 3.18
C GLU A 45 17.83 0.45 2.46
N SER A 46 17.21 1.35 3.23
CA SER A 46 16.32 2.36 2.67
C SER A 46 17.08 3.37 1.81
N VAL A 47 18.24 3.84 2.26
CA VAL A 47 19.11 4.72 1.47
C VAL A 47 19.53 4.03 0.16
N TYR A 48 19.96 2.76 0.23
CA TYR A 48 20.35 1.97 -0.93
C TYR A 48 19.21 1.85 -1.95
N ILE A 49 18.02 1.46 -1.53
CA ILE A 49 16.83 1.30 -2.39
C ILE A 49 16.54 2.60 -3.15
N PHE A 50 16.45 3.72 -2.43
CA PHE A 50 16.10 4.99 -3.04
C PHE A 50 17.24 5.63 -3.84
N THR A 51 18.50 5.27 -3.56
CA THR A 51 19.64 5.62 -4.43
C THR A 51 19.57 4.87 -5.75
N LYS A 52 19.27 3.58 -5.72
CA LYS A 52 19.06 2.77 -6.94
C LYS A 52 17.89 3.29 -7.76
N LEU A 53 16.77 3.64 -7.10
CA LEU A 53 15.63 4.28 -7.76
C LEU A 53 16.03 5.61 -8.41
N GLY A 54 16.80 6.43 -7.69
CA GLY A 54 17.31 7.70 -8.22
C GLY A 54 18.20 7.50 -9.45
N ALA A 55 19.09 6.51 -9.43
CA ALA A 55 19.93 6.15 -10.58
C ALA A 55 19.09 5.66 -11.77
N PHE A 56 18.10 4.83 -11.53
CA PHE A 56 17.16 4.36 -12.55
C PHE A 56 16.40 5.51 -13.19
N ILE A 57 15.85 6.43 -12.39
CA ILE A 57 15.15 7.62 -12.88
C ILE A 57 16.10 8.52 -13.65
N HIS A 58 17.31 8.78 -13.14
CA HIS A 58 18.31 9.61 -13.81
C HIS A 58 18.69 9.10 -15.21
N THR A 59 18.73 7.77 -15.39
CA THR A 59 19.00 7.17 -16.71
C THR A 59 17.94 7.53 -17.75
N HIS A 60 16.68 7.71 -17.32
CA HIS A 60 15.56 8.04 -18.20
C HIS A 60 15.22 9.53 -18.22
N VAL A 61 15.55 10.24 -17.13
CA VAL A 61 15.33 11.67 -16.94
C VAL A 61 16.60 12.30 -16.40
N PRO A 62 17.57 12.65 -17.26
CA PRO A 62 18.91 13.10 -16.84
C PRO A 62 18.93 14.37 -15.98
N VAL A 63 17.88 15.17 -16.00
CA VAL A 63 17.77 16.39 -15.16
C VAL A 63 17.43 16.05 -13.70
N ALA A 64 16.99 14.82 -13.40
CA ALA A 64 16.67 14.42 -12.04
C ALA A 64 17.96 14.14 -11.25
N SER A 65 18.17 14.84 -10.15
CA SER A 65 19.28 14.57 -9.24
C SER A 65 19.05 13.28 -8.48
N ILE A 66 20.01 12.35 -8.52
CA ILE A 66 19.93 11.07 -7.78
C ILE A 66 19.72 11.32 -6.27
N GLY A 67 20.47 12.26 -5.69
CA GLY A 67 20.34 12.60 -4.27
C GLY A 67 18.96 13.19 -3.93
N ALA A 68 18.43 14.07 -4.78
CA ALA A 68 17.10 14.63 -4.57
C ALA A 68 16.02 13.54 -4.65
N VAL A 69 16.08 12.64 -5.62
CA VAL A 69 15.14 11.51 -5.74
C VAL A 69 15.28 10.55 -4.55
N GLN A 70 16.51 10.30 -4.09
CA GLN A 70 16.76 9.45 -2.93
C GLN A 70 16.07 10.01 -1.67
N VAL A 71 16.24 11.29 -1.37
CA VAL A 71 15.66 11.90 -0.16
C VAL A 71 14.14 12.07 -0.30
N SER A 72 13.69 12.70 -1.40
CA SER A 72 12.26 12.97 -1.61
C SER A 72 11.44 11.70 -1.79
N GLY A 73 11.94 10.72 -2.53
CA GLY A 73 11.28 9.42 -2.73
C GLY A 73 11.15 8.65 -1.42
N ARG A 74 12.23 8.61 -0.62
CA ARG A 74 12.24 7.95 0.68
C ARG A 74 11.23 8.58 1.65
N ILE A 75 11.28 9.88 1.83
CA ILE A 75 10.38 10.60 2.74
C ILE A 75 8.95 10.58 2.20
N GLY A 76 8.76 10.86 0.90
CA GLY A 76 7.43 10.90 0.28
C GLY A 76 6.71 9.56 0.33
N SER A 77 7.42 8.45 0.01
CA SER A 77 6.83 7.12 0.14
C SER A 77 6.51 6.77 1.60
N GLY A 78 7.35 7.17 2.56
CA GLY A 78 7.09 7.00 3.98
C GLY A 78 5.81 7.73 4.42
N ILE A 79 5.65 8.99 4.03
CA ILE A 79 4.43 9.77 4.32
C ILE A 79 3.20 9.09 3.70
N MET A 80 3.30 8.63 2.44
CA MET A 80 2.20 7.93 1.76
C MET A 80 1.81 6.65 2.49
N GLU A 81 2.78 5.86 2.96
CA GLU A 81 2.55 4.64 3.74
C GLU A 81 1.93 4.92 5.11
N LEU A 82 2.34 6.00 5.77
CA LEU A 82 1.72 6.43 7.03
C LEU A 82 0.24 6.77 6.83
N ILE A 83 -0.06 7.56 5.81
CA ILE A 83 -1.45 7.90 5.46
C ILE A 83 -2.24 6.64 5.13
N ALA A 84 -1.68 5.73 4.34
CA ALA A 84 -2.31 4.46 3.99
C ALA A 84 -2.62 3.62 5.25
N ALA A 85 -1.69 3.50 6.19
CA ALA A 85 -1.88 2.76 7.43
C ALA A 85 -3.01 3.36 8.29
N VAL A 86 -3.05 4.68 8.45
CA VAL A 86 -4.11 5.38 9.19
C VAL A 86 -5.47 5.17 8.52
N LEU A 87 -5.55 5.29 7.20
CA LEU A 87 -6.81 5.11 6.46
C LEU A 87 -7.28 3.64 6.49
N LEU A 88 -6.37 2.66 6.42
CA LEU A 88 -6.69 1.24 6.56
C LEU A 88 -7.34 0.93 7.92
N LEU A 89 -6.87 1.56 8.99
CA LEU A 89 -7.41 1.37 10.33
C LEU A 89 -8.70 2.17 10.57
N THR A 90 -9.04 3.11 9.68
CA THR A 90 -10.26 3.90 9.77
C THR A 90 -11.38 3.25 8.95
N PRO A 91 -12.47 2.72 9.58
CA PRO A 91 -13.47 1.91 8.88
C PRO A 91 -14.12 2.58 7.67
N ARG A 92 -14.27 3.89 7.70
CA ARG A 92 -14.90 4.69 6.62
C ARG A 92 -14.02 4.83 5.39
N PHE A 93 -12.69 4.75 5.55
CA PHE A 93 -11.71 5.05 4.50
C PHE A 93 -10.83 3.86 4.12
N VAL A 94 -11.26 2.63 4.45
CA VAL A 94 -10.51 1.40 4.15
C VAL A 94 -10.14 1.29 2.68
N TRP A 95 -11.07 1.63 1.79
CA TRP A 95 -10.83 1.60 0.34
C TRP A 95 -9.69 2.53 -0.08
N ALA A 96 -9.65 3.75 0.46
CA ALA A 96 -8.61 4.72 0.12
C ALA A 96 -7.24 4.29 0.67
N GLY A 97 -7.21 3.80 1.92
CA GLY A 97 -6.00 3.22 2.51
C GLY A 97 -5.49 2.03 1.73
N ALA A 98 -6.37 1.13 1.30
CA ALA A 98 -6.00 -0.04 0.51
C ALA A 98 -5.43 0.35 -0.86
N VAL A 99 -6.03 1.31 -1.57
CA VAL A 99 -5.53 1.80 -2.86
C VAL A 99 -4.13 2.43 -2.70
N LEU A 100 -3.93 3.28 -1.69
CA LEU A 100 -2.63 3.89 -1.42
C LEU A 100 -1.56 2.84 -1.07
N ALA A 101 -1.90 1.87 -0.20
CA ALA A 101 -0.98 0.81 0.18
C ALA A 101 -0.62 -0.07 -1.02
N MET A 102 -1.60 -0.42 -1.86
CA MET A 102 -1.37 -1.18 -3.11
C MET A 102 -0.49 -0.40 -4.09
N ALA A 103 -0.68 0.91 -4.23
CA ALA A 103 0.17 1.74 -5.09
C ALA A 103 1.63 1.77 -4.59
N ALA A 104 1.83 1.96 -3.28
CA ALA A 104 3.17 1.95 -2.68
C ALA A 104 3.86 0.60 -2.83
N THR A 105 3.17 -0.48 -2.45
CA THR A 105 3.76 -1.83 -2.48
C THR A 105 3.84 -2.41 -3.89
N GLY A 106 2.93 -2.05 -4.79
CA GLY A 106 3.02 -2.37 -6.21
C GLY A 106 4.26 -1.73 -6.85
N GLY A 107 4.53 -0.46 -6.54
CA GLY A 107 5.76 0.21 -6.93
C GLY A 107 7.01 -0.47 -6.38
N ALA A 108 6.99 -0.90 -5.11
CA ALA A 108 8.08 -1.66 -4.51
C ALA A 108 8.29 -3.01 -5.21
N ILE A 109 7.23 -3.78 -5.46
CA ILE A 109 7.29 -5.06 -6.18
C ILE A 109 7.90 -4.87 -7.58
N VAL A 110 7.42 -3.88 -8.34
CA VAL A 110 7.97 -3.57 -9.67
C VAL A 110 9.45 -3.19 -9.57
N SER A 111 9.85 -2.41 -8.58
CA SER A 111 11.25 -2.04 -8.37
C SER A 111 12.14 -3.26 -8.10
N HIS A 112 11.67 -4.21 -7.27
CA HIS A 112 12.38 -5.48 -7.03
C HIS A 112 12.51 -6.33 -8.29
N LEU A 113 11.48 -6.38 -9.12
CA LEU A 113 11.47 -7.19 -10.35
C LEU A 113 12.27 -6.55 -11.50
N THR A 114 12.58 -5.25 -11.44
CA THR A 114 13.23 -4.53 -12.54
C THR A 114 14.70 -4.20 -12.26
N PHE A 115 15.01 -3.47 -11.19
CA PHE A 115 16.36 -2.92 -10.96
C PHE A 115 16.97 -3.18 -9.57
N LEU A 116 16.16 -3.56 -8.57
CA LEU A 116 16.68 -3.85 -7.22
C LEU A 116 17.15 -5.30 -7.06
N GLY A 117 16.44 -6.26 -7.67
CA GLY A 117 16.55 -7.68 -7.38
C GLY A 117 15.69 -8.09 -6.18
N ILE A 118 15.53 -9.39 -6.00
CA ILE A 118 14.69 -9.95 -4.91
C ILE A 118 15.34 -9.71 -3.56
N GLU A 119 16.66 -9.90 -3.46
CA GLU A 119 17.44 -9.69 -2.26
C GLU A 119 18.10 -8.32 -2.25
N VAL A 120 17.92 -7.58 -1.16
CA VAL A 120 18.50 -6.25 -0.97
C VAL A 120 19.39 -6.27 0.28
N GLN A 121 20.70 -5.99 0.10
CA GLN A 121 21.64 -5.85 1.23
C GLN A 121 21.70 -7.07 2.16
N GLY A 122 21.48 -8.28 1.64
CA GLY A 122 21.54 -9.51 2.43
C GLY A 122 20.24 -9.84 3.19
N ASP A 123 19.13 -9.20 2.87
CA ASP A 123 17.82 -9.41 3.53
C ASP A 123 17.14 -10.74 3.14
N LYS A 124 17.76 -11.54 2.28
CA LYS A 124 17.23 -12.83 1.77
C LYS A 124 15.83 -12.70 1.14
N GLY A 125 15.50 -11.53 0.59
CA GLY A 125 14.22 -11.26 -0.04
C GLY A 125 13.09 -10.91 0.92
N LEU A 126 13.40 -10.61 2.18
CA LEU A 126 12.38 -10.27 3.19
C LEU A 126 11.58 -9.04 2.78
N LEU A 127 12.23 -7.98 2.30
CA LEU A 127 11.55 -6.74 1.88
C LEU A 127 10.60 -6.99 0.71
N PHE A 128 11.00 -7.82 -0.25
CA PHE A 128 10.13 -8.22 -1.36
C PHE A 128 8.90 -9.02 -0.88
N LEU A 129 9.11 -9.98 0.03
CA LEU A 129 8.04 -10.79 0.61
C LEU A 129 7.04 -9.92 1.42
N LEU A 130 7.55 -8.97 2.21
CA LEU A 130 6.71 -8.02 2.95
C LEU A 130 5.88 -7.14 2.01
N ALA A 131 6.45 -6.68 0.89
CA ALA A 131 5.71 -5.92 -0.11
C ALA A 131 4.56 -6.74 -0.72
N ILE A 132 4.79 -8.01 -1.04
CA ILE A 132 3.75 -8.93 -1.53
C ILE A 132 2.67 -9.14 -0.44
N ALA A 133 3.07 -9.37 0.81
CA ALA A 133 2.13 -9.59 1.91
C ALA A 133 1.19 -8.39 2.10
N VAL A 134 1.73 -7.16 2.09
CA VAL A 134 0.90 -5.94 2.17
C VAL A 134 0.01 -5.82 0.95
N PHE A 135 0.53 -6.05 -0.26
CA PHE A 135 -0.26 -5.96 -1.49
C PHE A 135 -1.46 -6.92 -1.46
N VAL A 136 -1.26 -8.18 -1.11
CA VAL A 136 -2.32 -9.20 -1.05
C VAL A 136 -3.33 -8.89 0.05
N THR A 137 -2.88 -8.52 1.25
CA THR A 137 -3.78 -8.22 2.37
C THR A 137 -4.60 -6.96 2.11
N THR A 138 -4.03 -5.94 1.47
CA THR A 138 -4.75 -4.71 1.11
C THR A 138 -5.68 -4.91 -0.07
N ALA A 139 -5.31 -5.72 -1.08
CA ALA A 139 -6.22 -6.12 -2.16
C ALA A 139 -7.45 -6.88 -1.61
N THR A 140 -7.23 -7.78 -0.65
CA THR A 140 -8.31 -8.49 0.03
C THR A 140 -9.21 -7.53 0.82
N ALA A 141 -8.62 -6.58 1.56
CA ALA A 141 -9.38 -5.56 2.28
C ALA A 141 -10.20 -4.67 1.31
N LEU A 142 -9.61 -4.27 0.19
CA LEU A 142 -10.30 -3.51 -0.86
C LEU A 142 -11.49 -4.29 -1.44
N PHE A 143 -11.30 -5.57 -1.73
CA PHE A 143 -12.37 -6.42 -2.25
C PHE A 143 -13.54 -6.55 -1.26
N VAL A 144 -13.25 -6.74 0.03
CA VAL A 144 -14.27 -6.81 1.09
C VAL A 144 -15.01 -5.47 1.21
N HIS A 145 -14.31 -4.35 1.08
CA HIS A 145 -14.86 -3.01 1.23
C HIS A 145 -15.18 -2.31 -0.11
N ARG A 146 -15.29 -3.06 -1.21
CA ARG A 146 -15.51 -2.49 -2.56
C ARG A 146 -16.74 -1.60 -2.68
N MET A 147 -17.76 -1.83 -1.86
CA MET A 147 -18.98 -1.01 -1.83
C MET A 147 -18.75 0.39 -1.23
N GLN A 148 -17.61 0.64 -0.62
CA GLN A 148 -17.21 1.98 -0.16
C GLN A 148 -16.59 2.82 -1.31
N LEU A 149 -16.27 2.21 -2.44
CA LEU A 149 -15.70 2.93 -3.58
C LEU A 149 -16.74 3.90 -4.16
N PRO A 150 -16.37 5.17 -4.42
CA PRO A 150 -17.30 6.18 -4.96
C PRO A 150 -17.93 5.78 -6.29
N VAL A 151 -17.23 4.93 -7.07
CA VAL A 151 -17.70 4.46 -8.38
C VAL A 151 -18.84 3.43 -8.25
N PHE A 152 -18.88 2.66 -7.16
CA PHE A 152 -19.88 1.61 -6.94
C PHE A 152 -20.98 2.01 -5.95
N GLY A 153 -20.70 2.94 -5.04
CA GLY A 153 -21.61 3.34 -3.97
C GLY A 153 -22.80 4.19 -4.42
N GLU A 154 -22.73 4.84 -5.58
CA GLU A 154 -23.80 5.72 -6.10
C GLU A 154 -24.77 5.02 -7.06
N ARG A 155 -24.57 3.76 -7.37
CA ARG A 155 -25.36 3.04 -8.39
C ARG A 155 -26.29 1.95 -7.85
N PHE A 156 -26.33 1.75 -6.51
CA PHE A 156 -27.17 0.69 -5.93
C PHE A 156 -27.83 1.12 -4.63
#